data_bd6bf7a6689826e986bd54368d5180cd
#
_entry.id   bd6bf7a6689826e986bd54368d5180cd
#
_cell.length_a   1.000
_cell.length_b   1.000
_cell.length_c   1.000
_cell.angle_alpha   90.00
_cell.angle_beta   90.00
_cell.angle_gamma   90.00
#
_symmetry.space_group_name_H-M   'P 1'
#
loop_
_entity.id
_entity.type
_entity.pdbx_description
1 polymer ?
#
loop_
_entity_poly.entity_id
_entity_poly.type
_entity_poly.pdbx_seq_one_letter_code
_entity_poly.pdbx_strand_id
1 'polypeptide(L)'
;HKLGKLYFRVANFMQPTCCCIVGEAEEWIEPYVKAGSKTTRVIVAKTEKELFCSELANEESVVLLVQDFNVDNTLLQNAISLLSEKSVVMMPHIYKNSVNKRLWRFIVNDTKGQECFDLYYCGLAFLDQKRHPHYYKINF
;
A
#
# COMPACT_ATOMS: atom_id res chain seq x y z
N HIS A 1 -9.09 6.97 -15.32
CA HIS A 1 -8.16 5.94 -14.86
C HIS A 1 -8.68 5.31 -13.56
N LYS A 2 -9.00 4.04 -13.61
CA LYS A 2 -9.65 3.35 -12.48
C LYS A 2 -8.77 3.31 -11.23
N LEU A 3 -7.52 2.93 -11.38
CA LEU A 3 -6.55 2.91 -10.27
C LEU A 3 -6.29 4.31 -9.73
N GLY A 4 -6.15 5.29 -10.62
CA GLY A 4 -5.94 6.67 -10.22
C GLY A 4 -7.07 7.19 -9.35
N LYS A 5 -8.31 6.90 -9.75
CA LYS A 5 -9.49 7.28 -8.96
C LYS A 5 -9.51 6.60 -7.59
N LEU A 6 -9.07 5.33 -7.52
CA LEU A 6 -8.97 4.62 -6.24
C LEU A 6 -7.90 5.28 -5.35
N TYR A 7 -6.74 5.58 -5.89
CA TYR A 7 -5.67 6.23 -5.13
C TYR A 7 -6.10 7.60 -4.62
N PHE A 8 -6.80 8.37 -5.45
CA PHE A 8 -7.41 9.63 -5.03
C PHE A 8 -8.36 9.43 -3.84
N ARG A 9 -9.26 8.45 -3.93
CA ARG A 9 -10.24 8.19 -2.87
C ARG A 9 -9.60 7.75 -1.57
N VAL A 10 -8.59 6.87 -1.64
CA VAL A 10 -7.88 6.41 -0.45
C VAL A 10 -7.12 7.57 0.19
N ALA A 11 -6.41 8.36 -0.60
CA ALA A 11 -5.69 9.54 -0.10
C ALA A 11 -6.66 10.55 0.52
N ASN A 12 -7.78 10.81 -0.13
CA ASN A 12 -8.79 11.74 0.39
C ASN A 12 -9.40 11.26 1.71
N PHE A 13 -9.69 9.98 1.78
CA PHE A 13 -10.28 9.38 3.00
C PHE A 13 -9.29 9.37 4.16
N MET A 14 -8.06 8.94 3.91
CA MET A 14 -7.07 8.73 4.98
C MET A 14 -6.28 9.98 5.33
N GLN A 15 -6.09 10.90 4.39
CA GLN A 15 -5.19 12.05 4.56
C GLN A 15 -3.84 11.61 5.13
N PRO A 16 -3.13 10.68 4.46
CA PRO A 16 -1.89 10.12 5.00
C PRO A 16 -0.79 11.17 5.07
N THR A 17 0.12 11.02 6.01
CA THR A 17 1.29 11.90 6.09
C THR A 17 2.30 11.57 4.99
N CYS A 18 2.34 10.30 4.57
CA CYS A 18 3.27 9.82 3.55
C CYS A 18 2.63 8.77 2.65
N CYS A 19 2.94 8.82 1.37
CA CYS A 19 2.69 7.75 0.42
C CYS A 19 4.04 7.22 -0.06
N CYS A 20 4.36 5.99 0.30
CA CYS A 20 5.62 5.35 -0.10
C CYS A 20 5.35 4.36 -1.22
N ILE A 21 5.95 4.60 -2.38
CA ILE A 21 5.84 3.72 -3.54
C ILE A 21 7.05 2.78 -3.54
N VAL A 22 6.78 1.48 -3.41
CA VAL A 22 7.82 0.45 -3.47
C VAL A 22 7.94 -0.04 -4.90
N GLY A 23 9.05 0.31 -5.56
CA GLY A 23 9.31 -0.04 -6.95
C GLY A 23 9.30 1.17 -7.87
N GLU A 24 8.95 0.95 -9.13
CA GLU A 24 8.89 2.01 -10.13
C GLU A 24 7.65 2.88 -9.96
N ALA A 25 7.84 4.18 -9.84
CA ALA A 25 6.72 5.12 -9.77
C ALA A 25 6.33 5.57 -11.17
N GLU A 26 5.10 5.26 -11.56
CA GLU A 26 4.54 5.80 -12.79
C GLU A 26 4.15 7.26 -12.57
N GLU A 27 4.38 8.11 -13.55
CA GLU A 27 4.20 9.57 -13.41
C GLU A 27 2.78 9.99 -13.03
N TRP A 28 1.77 9.18 -13.40
CA TRP A 28 0.38 9.52 -13.11
C TRP A 28 -0.02 9.32 -11.65
N ILE A 29 0.76 8.56 -10.86
CA ILE A 29 0.38 8.19 -9.49
C ILE A 29 0.36 9.40 -8.55
N GLU A 30 1.45 10.15 -8.50
CA GLU A 30 1.57 11.29 -7.58
C GLU A 30 0.46 12.33 -7.76
N PRO A 31 0.09 12.75 -8.99
CA PRO A 31 -1.00 13.71 -9.17
C PRO A 31 -2.33 13.26 -8.56
N TYR A 32 -2.68 11.98 -8.68
CA TYR A 32 -3.92 11.47 -8.08
C TYR A 32 -3.86 11.46 -6.55
N VAL A 33 -2.74 11.05 -5.97
CA VAL A 33 -2.55 11.06 -4.52
C VAL A 33 -2.62 12.48 -3.99
N LYS A 34 -1.91 13.41 -4.61
CA LYS A 34 -1.88 14.82 -4.20
C LYS A 34 -3.23 15.50 -4.39
N ALA A 35 -4.01 15.12 -5.39
CA ALA A 35 -5.35 15.65 -5.57
C ALA A 35 -6.25 15.26 -4.40
N GLY A 36 -6.08 14.06 -3.85
CA GLY A 36 -6.85 13.61 -2.69
C GLY A 36 -6.33 14.14 -1.36
N SER A 37 -5.01 14.35 -1.24
CA SER A 37 -4.37 14.78 0.00
C SER A 37 -3.14 15.65 -0.32
N LYS A 38 -3.34 16.97 -0.29
CA LYS A 38 -2.31 17.93 -0.74
C LYS A 38 -1.04 17.91 0.11
N THR A 39 -1.15 17.59 1.38
CA THR A 39 -0.03 17.63 2.32
C THR A 39 0.73 16.31 2.41
N THR A 40 0.27 15.27 1.73
CA THR A 40 0.94 13.96 1.72
C THR A 40 2.30 14.05 1.04
N ARG A 41 3.34 13.61 1.74
CA ARG A 41 4.67 13.48 1.17
C ARG A 41 4.73 12.19 0.35
N VAL A 42 5.08 12.29 -0.93
CA VAL A 42 5.20 11.13 -1.81
C VAL A 42 6.67 10.78 -1.98
N ILE A 43 7.03 9.56 -1.65
CA ILE A 43 8.41 9.06 -1.78
C ILE A 43 8.42 7.74 -2.56
N VAL A 44 9.55 7.44 -3.17
CA VAL A 44 9.77 6.22 -3.93
C VAL A 44 10.95 5.46 -3.34
N ALA A 45 10.77 4.19 -3.03
CA ALA A 45 11.81 3.32 -2.53
C ALA A 45 11.97 2.11 -3.46
N LYS A 46 13.12 2.01 -4.13
CA LYS A 46 13.44 0.90 -5.03
C LYS A 46 14.36 -0.12 -4.36
N THR A 47 15.02 0.27 -3.29
CA THR A 47 15.99 -0.56 -2.58
C THR A 47 15.71 -0.55 -1.09
N GLU A 48 16.26 -1.54 -0.37
CA GLU A 48 16.16 -1.61 1.08
C GLU A 48 16.79 -0.36 1.73
N LYS A 49 17.91 0.11 1.18
CA LYS A 49 18.57 1.31 1.67
C LYS A 49 17.67 2.55 1.56
N GLU A 50 17.03 2.72 0.40
CA GLU A 50 16.11 3.85 0.21
C GLU A 50 14.94 3.78 1.17
N LEU A 51 14.41 2.58 1.38
CA LEU A 51 13.31 2.37 2.32
C LEU A 51 13.74 2.72 3.74
N PHE A 52 14.91 2.27 4.16
CA PHE A 52 15.46 2.58 5.49
C PHE A 52 15.66 4.08 5.67
N CYS A 53 16.21 4.77 4.65
CA CYS A 53 16.45 6.21 4.68
C CYS A 53 15.15 7.03 4.64
N SER A 54 14.03 6.43 4.27
CA SER A 54 12.74 7.13 4.19
C SER A 54 12.12 7.45 5.55
N GLU A 55 12.59 6.79 6.60
CA GLU A 55 12.12 6.99 7.97
C GLU A 55 10.61 6.76 8.15
N LEU A 56 10.07 5.71 7.52
CA LEU A 56 8.64 5.39 7.59
C LEU A 56 8.14 5.20 9.02
N ALA A 57 8.99 4.72 9.92
CA ALA A 57 8.62 4.51 11.33
C ALA A 57 8.22 5.80 12.03
N ASN A 58 8.66 6.96 11.53
CA ASN A 58 8.35 8.27 12.10
C ASN A 58 7.08 8.89 11.50
N GLU A 59 6.49 8.25 10.50
CA GLU A 59 5.27 8.76 9.85
C GLU A 59 4.04 8.32 10.63
N GLU A 60 3.12 9.25 10.85
CA GLU A 60 1.87 8.96 11.57
C GLU A 60 0.97 8.03 10.78
N SER A 61 0.89 8.21 9.46
CA SER A 61 -0.01 7.47 8.60
C SER A 61 0.61 7.31 7.22
N VAL A 62 0.73 6.08 6.74
CA VAL A 62 1.36 5.76 5.46
C VAL A 62 0.43 4.98 4.56
N VAL A 63 0.38 5.37 3.29
CA VAL A 63 -0.10 4.50 2.21
C VAL A 63 1.15 3.86 1.59
N LEU A 64 1.32 2.56 1.80
CA LEU A 64 2.41 1.80 1.18
C LEU A 64 1.89 1.20 -0.12
N LEU A 65 2.35 1.72 -1.24
CA LEU A 65 1.89 1.29 -2.56
C LEU A 65 2.92 0.34 -3.17
N VAL A 66 2.56 -0.93 -3.30
CA VAL A 66 3.47 -1.96 -3.81
C VAL A 66 3.38 -2.00 -5.34
N GLN A 67 4.41 -1.48 -6.02
CA GLN A 67 4.50 -1.45 -7.47
C GLN A 67 5.56 -2.40 -8.02
N ASP A 68 6.43 -2.94 -7.17
CA ASP A 68 7.38 -4.00 -7.54
C ASP A 68 6.81 -5.35 -7.13
N PHE A 69 6.27 -6.09 -8.09
CA PHE A 69 5.63 -7.37 -7.82
C PHE A 69 6.63 -8.51 -7.61
N ASN A 70 7.91 -8.25 -7.85
CA ASN A 70 9.02 -9.17 -7.57
C ASN A 70 9.82 -8.74 -6.33
N VAL A 71 9.26 -7.86 -5.52
CA VAL A 71 9.92 -7.39 -4.30
C VAL A 71 10.23 -8.56 -3.38
N ASP A 72 11.40 -8.51 -2.73
CA ASP A 72 11.80 -9.51 -1.74
C ASP A 72 10.81 -9.47 -0.57
N ASN A 73 10.32 -10.65 -0.17
CA ASN A 73 9.36 -10.77 0.94
C ASN A 73 9.93 -10.19 2.23
N THR A 74 11.22 -10.37 2.49
CA THR A 74 11.87 -9.82 3.69
C THR A 74 11.86 -8.29 3.67
N LEU A 75 12.16 -7.69 2.53
CA LEU A 75 12.10 -6.24 2.37
C LEU A 75 10.69 -5.71 2.62
N LEU A 76 9.70 -6.36 2.01
CA LEU A 76 8.31 -5.96 2.18
C LEU A 76 7.84 -6.14 3.62
N GLN A 77 8.19 -7.25 4.25
CA GLN A 77 7.87 -7.50 5.66
C GLN A 77 8.48 -6.45 6.57
N ASN A 78 9.75 -6.08 6.34
CA ASN A 78 10.40 -5.02 7.11
C ASN A 78 9.69 -3.68 6.91
N ALA A 79 9.31 -3.36 5.67
CA ALA A 79 8.57 -2.14 5.38
C ALA A 79 7.25 -2.08 6.14
N ILE A 80 6.47 -3.16 6.08
CA ILE A 80 5.18 -3.23 6.76
C ILE A 80 5.35 -3.11 8.27
N SER A 81 6.39 -3.70 8.83
CA SER A 81 6.64 -3.64 10.27
C SER A 81 6.93 -2.23 10.78
N LEU A 82 7.36 -1.32 9.91
CA LEU A 82 7.63 0.07 10.26
C LEU A 82 6.35 0.94 10.29
N LEU A 83 5.25 0.45 9.72
CA LEU A 83 4.05 1.24 9.54
C LEU A 83 3.22 1.31 10.82
N SER A 84 2.60 2.46 11.05
CA SER A 84 1.65 2.64 12.16
C SER A 84 0.35 1.90 11.88
N GLU A 85 -0.45 1.70 12.92
CA GLU A 85 -1.79 1.10 12.78
C GLU A 85 -2.76 1.95 11.94
N LYS A 86 -2.44 3.21 11.67
CA LYS A 86 -3.24 4.11 10.84
C LYS A 86 -2.85 4.04 9.36
N SER A 87 -2.13 3.00 8.97
CA SER A 87 -1.59 2.86 7.63
C SER A 87 -2.34 1.80 6.82
N VAL A 88 -2.13 1.82 5.51
CA VAL A 88 -2.69 0.84 4.58
C VAL A 88 -1.62 0.39 3.59
N VAL A 89 -1.66 -0.89 3.25
CA VAL A 89 -0.85 -1.44 2.16
C VAL A 89 -1.77 -1.64 0.96
N MET A 90 -1.37 -1.12 -0.20
CA MET A 90 -2.12 -1.27 -1.44
C MET A 90 -1.27 -1.96 -2.48
N MET A 91 -1.86 -2.89 -3.21
CA MET A 91 -1.21 -3.59 -4.30
C MET A 91 -2.16 -3.70 -5.49
N PRO A 92 -1.84 -3.06 -6.63
CA PRO A 92 -2.64 -3.22 -7.85
C PRO A 92 -2.35 -4.55 -8.53
N HIS A 93 -3.24 -4.96 -9.43
CA HIS A 93 -3.07 -6.13 -10.31
C HIS A 93 -2.88 -7.45 -9.58
N ILE A 94 -3.60 -7.66 -8.48
CA ILE A 94 -3.43 -8.84 -7.61
C ILE A 94 -3.76 -10.17 -8.30
N TYR A 95 -4.56 -10.15 -9.38
CA TYR A 95 -4.91 -11.35 -10.13
C TYR A 95 -4.21 -11.47 -11.49
N LYS A 96 -3.23 -10.61 -11.77
CA LYS A 96 -2.57 -10.60 -13.09
C LYS A 96 -1.88 -11.92 -13.42
N ASN A 97 -1.20 -12.52 -12.46
CA ASN A 97 -0.48 -13.79 -12.63
C ASN A 97 -0.25 -14.46 -11.27
N SER A 98 0.42 -15.62 -11.28
CA SER A 98 0.67 -16.37 -10.04
C SER A 98 1.63 -15.67 -9.09
N VAL A 99 2.59 -14.90 -9.63
CA VAL A 99 3.53 -14.13 -8.80
C VAL A 99 2.79 -13.07 -8.00
N ASN A 100 1.91 -12.30 -8.66
CA ASN A 100 1.13 -11.27 -8.01
C ASN A 100 0.16 -11.85 -6.98
N LYS A 101 -0.49 -12.97 -7.29
CA LYS A 101 -1.39 -13.64 -6.35
C LYS A 101 -0.66 -14.08 -5.08
N ARG A 102 0.55 -14.62 -5.21
CA ARG A 102 1.36 -15.04 -4.07
C ARG A 102 1.79 -13.85 -3.21
N LEU A 103 2.21 -12.77 -3.86
CA LEU A 103 2.61 -11.55 -3.15
C LEU A 103 1.43 -10.97 -2.36
N TRP A 104 0.26 -10.91 -2.97
CA TRP A 104 -0.93 -10.43 -2.27
C TRP A 104 -1.27 -11.31 -1.05
N ARG A 105 -1.22 -12.63 -1.21
CA ARG A 105 -1.43 -13.55 -0.08
C ARG A 105 -0.40 -13.33 1.04
N PHE A 106 0.85 -13.08 0.66
CA PHE A 106 1.90 -12.77 1.64
C PHE A 106 1.54 -11.50 2.42
N ILE A 107 1.11 -10.45 1.72
CA ILE A 107 0.71 -9.19 2.37
C ILE A 107 -0.45 -9.42 3.34
N VAL A 108 -1.47 -10.15 2.93
CA VAL A 108 -2.63 -10.46 3.79
C VAL A 108 -2.17 -11.20 5.05
N ASN A 109 -1.29 -12.18 4.90
CA ASN A 109 -0.80 -12.97 6.03
C ASN A 109 0.09 -12.14 6.95
N ASP A 110 0.98 -11.32 6.39
CA ASP A 110 1.91 -10.50 7.17
C ASP A 110 1.18 -9.41 7.95
N THR A 111 0.15 -8.82 7.38
CA THR A 111 -0.70 -7.85 8.08
C THR A 111 -1.67 -8.52 9.04
N LYS A 112 -1.59 -9.84 9.20
CA LYS A 112 -2.47 -10.67 10.03
C LYS A 112 -3.94 -10.56 9.60
N GLY A 113 -4.18 -10.21 8.32
CA GLY A 113 -5.51 -10.12 7.76
C GLY A 113 -6.42 -9.15 8.49
N GLN A 114 -5.89 -8.04 9.01
CA GLN A 114 -6.66 -7.12 9.85
C GLN A 114 -7.97 -6.71 9.18
N GLU A 115 -7.89 -5.91 8.12
CA GLU A 115 -9.08 -5.61 7.33
C GLU A 115 -8.60 -5.49 5.88
N CYS A 116 -8.86 -6.52 5.09
CA CYS A 116 -8.39 -6.61 3.72
C CYS A 116 -9.54 -6.53 2.75
N PHE A 117 -9.35 -5.75 1.70
CA PHE A 117 -10.32 -5.61 0.61
C PHE A 117 -9.70 -6.08 -0.69
N ASP A 118 -10.32 -7.06 -1.30
CA ASP A 118 -9.98 -7.54 -2.63
C ASP A 118 -10.97 -6.91 -3.59
N LEU A 119 -10.52 -5.88 -4.32
CA LEU A 119 -11.33 -5.17 -5.29
C LEU A 119 -11.16 -5.73 -6.70
N TYR A 120 -10.54 -6.90 -6.83
CA TYR A 120 -10.17 -7.56 -8.06
C TYR A 120 -8.98 -6.89 -8.78
N TYR A 121 -9.06 -5.61 -9.08
CA TYR A 121 -7.96 -4.89 -9.75
C TYR A 121 -6.93 -4.31 -8.76
N CYS A 122 -7.25 -4.30 -7.49
CA CYS A 122 -6.36 -3.79 -6.44
C CYS A 122 -6.73 -4.42 -5.09
N GLY A 123 -5.74 -4.72 -4.29
CA GLY A 123 -5.94 -5.16 -2.91
C GLY A 123 -5.54 -4.07 -1.93
N LEU A 124 -6.27 -3.95 -0.83
CA LEU A 124 -5.99 -3.04 0.27
C LEU A 124 -5.95 -3.82 1.58
N ALA A 125 -4.92 -3.59 2.38
CA ALA A 125 -4.79 -4.18 3.71
C ALA A 125 -4.60 -3.07 4.73
N PHE A 126 -5.64 -2.80 5.51
CA PHE A 126 -5.59 -1.82 6.59
C PHE A 126 -4.98 -2.43 7.84
N LEU A 127 -4.11 -1.68 8.51
CA LEU A 127 -3.32 -2.18 9.63
C LEU A 127 -3.94 -1.90 11.00
N ASP A 128 -5.17 -1.40 11.06
CA ASP A 128 -5.85 -1.08 12.31
C ASP A 128 -6.09 -2.34 13.15
N GLN A 129 -5.33 -2.49 14.22
CA GLN A 129 -5.37 -3.67 15.08
C GLN A 129 -6.59 -3.73 16.00
N LYS A 130 -7.36 -2.67 16.11
CA LYS A 130 -8.58 -2.64 16.90
C LYS A 130 -9.75 -3.33 16.20
N ARG A 131 -9.62 -3.58 14.91
CA ARG A 131 -10.63 -4.24 14.12
C ARG A 131 -10.42 -5.75 14.12
N HIS A 132 -11.51 -6.50 14.06
CA HIS A 132 -11.42 -7.95 13.86
C HIS A 132 -10.94 -8.25 12.46
N PRO A 133 -10.11 -9.30 12.26
CA PRO A 133 -9.67 -9.66 10.92
C PRO A 133 -10.84 -9.98 10.00
N HIS A 134 -10.91 -9.26 8.87
CA HIS A 134 -11.94 -9.47 7.84
C HIS A 134 -11.30 -9.40 6.47
N TYR A 135 -11.78 -10.25 5.57
CA TYR A 135 -11.37 -10.27 4.17
C TYR A 135 -12.60 -10.11 3.30
N TYR A 136 -12.65 -9.02 2.53
CA TYR A 136 -13.79 -8.70 1.68
C TYR A 136 -13.38 -8.80 0.22
N LYS A 137 -14.21 -9.48 -0.59
CA LYS A 137 -14.09 -9.46 -2.05
C LYS A 137 -15.21 -8.60 -2.61
N ILE A 138 -14.85 -7.55 -3.33
CA ILE A 138 -15.81 -6.60 -3.87
C ILE A 138 -15.53 -6.44 -5.36
N ASN A 139 -16.53 -6.79 -6.19
CA ASN A 139 -16.46 -6.60 -7.63
C ASN A 139 -17.03 -5.24 -8.01
N PHE A 140 -16.25 -4.50 -8.74
CA PHE A 140 -16.68 -3.23 -9.31
C PHE A 140 -16.79 -3.34 -10.83
#